data_e9e71e2065b6adcc7819854295f6ceed
#
_entry.id   e9e71e2065b6adcc7819854295f6ceed
#
_cell.length_a   1.000
_cell.length_b   1.000
_cell.length_c   1.000
_cell.angle_alpha   90.00
_cell.angle_beta   90.00
_cell.angle_gamma   90.00
#
_symmetry.space_group_name_H-M   'P 1'
#
loop_
_entity.id
_entity.type
_entity.pdbx_description
1 polymer ?
#
loop_
_entity_poly.entity_id
_entity_poly.type
_entity_poly.pdbx_seq_one_letter_code
_entity_poly.pdbx_strand_id
1 'polypeptide(L)'
;MKKTIFILIHTFIFAAAPDKGLKNYQERYSLCQGKTDYQISQCLLNGNLNYSRFRGDRYSYRTIKKNKIKKELQNGNIYHYTMNLMPKTKRYTDLKEYLDYLYSIQKQYIPPKFKGNDEEDIIRIKKVFNLLQHADLEENADLTPRFEDALLEYQRRHGLAVDGEIGPNTKRELKTSIHSIIVKVKKNLQLERISSPKGSNYILVNIPEFKMHYYDNDAPVLNMKIVVGKTYMRTPIFNKKMQYIVKNPRWNVPASIYNNEYAHKSESYLRKGGFAYNSEGKLYQKEGAQNALGLVKFLFPNKFNVYMHDTPTKSLFNKRVRAFSHGCIRLEKPLELLNELGYEYDTNKNKWVTLEKQIPVYVEYHTVWIDDEGIVQFRHDIYGYEKKLFS
;
A
#
# COMPACT_ATOMS: atom_id res chain seq x y z
N MET A 1 -33.90 34.93 55.60
CA MET A 1 -32.75 34.32 54.88
C MET A 1 -33.13 32.88 54.50
N LYS A 2 -33.52 32.66 53.24
CA LYS A 2 -33.82 31.32 52.72
C LYS A 2 -32.56 30.78 52.06
N LYS A 3 -31.97 29.71 52.60
CA LYS A 3 -30.85 29.00 51.98
C LYS A 3 -31.40 28.05 50.90
N THR A 4 -31.11 28.38 49.63
CA THR A 4 -31.41 27.52 48.51
C THR A 4 -30.28 26.46 48.45
N ILE A 5 -30.62 25.19 48.67
CA ILE A 5 -29.74 24.06 48.53
C ILE A 5 -29.72 23.69 47.03
N PHE A 6 -28.59 23.91 46.35
CA PHE A 6 -28.36 23.36 45.02
C PHE A 6 -27.99 21.86 45.13
N ILE A 7 -28.94 20.97 44.79
CA ILE A 7 -28.67 19.56 44.61
C ILE A 7 -28.04 19.41 43.23
N LEU A 8 -26.71 19.16 43.20
CA LEU A 8 -26.01 18.71 41.99
C LEU A 8 -26.45 17.25 41.73
N ILE A 9 -27.38 17.08 40.80
CA ILE A 9 -27.71 15.76 40.28
C ILE A 9 -26.58 15.37 39.36
N HIS A 10 -25.62 14.59 39.84
CA HIS A 10 -24.68 13.85 39.00
C HIS A 10 -25.45 12.74 38.30
N THR A 11 -25.92 13.00 37.10
CA THR A 11 -26.39 11.93 36.21
C THR A 11 -25.20 11.06 35.85
N PHE A 12 -25.03 9.96 36.58
CA PHE A 12 -24.23 8.84 36.12
C PHE A 12 -24.88 8.31 34.84
N ILE A 13 -24.38 8.72 33.69
CA ILE A 13 -24.70 8.07 32.41
C ILE A 13 -24.05 6.70 32.51
N PHE A 14 -24.78 5.69 32.95
CA PHE A 14 -24.39 4.30 32.72
C PHE A 14 -24.29 4.14 31.22
N ALA A 15 -23.07 3.97 30.71
CA ALA A 15 -22.86 3.67 29.30
C ALA A 15 -23.61 2.36 29.02
N ALA A 16 -24.71 2.42 28.27
CA ALA A 16 -25.42 1.25 27.81
C ALA A 16 -24.44 0.28 27.14
N ALA A 17 -24.65 -1.02 27.30
CA ALA A 17 -23.85 -2.04 26.63
C ALA A 17 -23.88 -1.79 25.13
N PRO A 18 -22.75 -1.94 24.42
CA PRO A 18 -22.68 -1.71 22.98
C PRO A 18 -23.68 -2.55 22.20
N ASP A 19 -24.19 -2.00 21.10
CA ASP A 19 -25.01 -2.74 20.14
C ASP A 19 -24.30 -4.05 19.76
N LYS A 20 -25.01 -5.18 19.92
CA LYS A 20 -24.43 -6.51 19.73
C LYS A 20 -23.88 -6.69 18.30
N GLY A 21 -24.58 -6.17 17.30
CA GLY A 21 -24.15 -6.26 15.89
C GLY A 21 -22.89 -5.45 15.64
N LEU A 22 -22.83 -4.23 16.18
CA LEU A 22 -21.68 -3.34 16.04
C LEU A 22 -20.44 -3.91 16.74
N LYS A 23 -20.61 -4.47 17.94
CA LYS A 23 -19.56 -5.13 18.70
C LYS A 23 -19.03 -6.37 17.97
N ASN A 24 -19.92 -7.25 17.49
CA ASN A 24 -19.54 -8.43 16.72
C ASN A 24 -18.77 -8.04 15.45
N TYR A 25 -19.21 -7.00 14.75
CA TYR A 25 -18.50 -6.51 13.58
C TYR A 25 -17.10 -5.99 13.93
N GLN A 26 -16.96 -5.24 15.01
CA GLN A 26 -15.67 -4.77 15.51
C GLN A 26 -14.72 -5.93 15.79
N GLU A 27 -15.15 -6.90 16.58
CA GLU A 27 -14.33 -8.04 17.00
C GLU A 27 -13.88 -8.88 15.80
N ARG A 28 -14.78 -9.10 14.85
CA ARG A 28 -14.51 -9.94 13.68
C ARG A 28 -13.65 -9.25 12.62
N TYR A 29 -13.96 -8.01 12.27
CA TYR A 29 -13.40 -7.35 11.09
C TYR A 29 -12.47 -6.17 11.39
N SER A 30 -12.15 -5.90 12.63
CA SER A 30 -11.37 -4.71 13.00
C SER A 30 -10.34 -5.00 14.09
N LEU A 31 -9.38 -4.09 14.21
CA LEU A 31 -8.47 -3.97 15.36
C LEU A 31 -8.89 -2.83 16.31
N CYS A 32 -10.06 -2.27 16.11
CA CYS A 32 -10.63 -1.26 16.98
C CYS A 32 -10.83 -1.83 18.41
N GLN A 33 -10.62 -1.00 19.42
CA GLN A 33 -10.82 -1.37 20.84
C GLN A 33 -11.86 -0.47 21.53
N GLY A 34 -12.87 -0.02 20.75
CA GLY A 34 -13.96 0.78 21.28
C GLY A 34 -14.80 0.01 22.30
N LYS A 35 -15.16 0.67 23.41
CA LYS A 35 -16.01 0.10 24.48
C LYS A 35 -17.45 0.58 24.40
N THR A 36 -17.72 1.63 23.63
CA THR A 36 -19.06 2.17 23.41
C THR A 36 -19.35 2.23 21.92
N ASP A 37 -20.63 2.24 21.53
CA ASP A 37 -21.04 2.34 20.11
C ASP A 37 -20.43 3.54 19.41
N TYR A 38 -20.34 4.66 20.12
CA TYR A 38 -19.67 5.85 19.60
C TYR A 38 -18.20 5.61 19.28
N GLN A 39 -17.45 4.99 20.21
CA GLN A 39 -16.02 4.70 20.02
C GLN A 39 -15.82 3.67 18.91
N ILE A 40 -16.65 2.64 18.86
CA ILE A 40 -16.62 1.61 17.82
C ILE A 40 -16.87 2.23 16.46
N SER A 41 -17.96 2.98 16.30
CA SER A 41 -18.32 3.64 15.04
C SER A 41 -17.27 4.64 14.60
N GLN A 42 -16.75 5.46 15.52
CA GLN A 42 -15.69 6.41 15.21
C GLN A 42 -14.42 5.71 14.70
N CYS A 43 -14.01 4.62 15.36
CA CYS A 43 -12.85 3.87 14.94
C CYS A 43 -13.06 3.16 13.60
N LEU A 44 -14.22 2.54 13.39
CA LEU A 44 -14.53 1.88 12.13
C LEU A 44 -14.57 2.86 10.94
N LEU A 45 -15.16 4.04 11.13
CA LEU A 45 -15.38 5.02 10.06
C LEU A 45 -14.18 5.92 9.79
N ASN A 46 -13.47 6.36 10.83
CA ASN A 46 -12.38 7.33 10.71
C ASN A 46 -10.99 6.71 10.90
N GLY A 47 -10.92 5.44 11.33
CA GLY A 47 -9.68 4.81 11.76
C GLY A 47 -9.19 5.32 13.13
N ASN A 48 -8.38 4.52 13.79
CA ASN A 48 -7.63 4.91 14.98
C ASN A 48 -6.16 4.59 14.70
N LEU A 49 -5.52 5.41 13.85
CA LEU A 49 -4.17 5.16 13.38
C LEU A 49 -3.19 6.16 14.00
N ASN A 50 -2.02 5.65 14.37
CA ASN A 50 -0.92 6.47 14.86
C ASN A 50 -0.06 6.99 13.70
N TYR A 51 -0.18 8.27 13.39
CA TYR A 51 0.56 8.90 12.30
C TYR A 51 1.90 9.53 12.71
N SER A 52 2.38 9.33 13.93
CA SER A 52 3.59 10.01 14.46
C SER A 52 4.87 9.73 13.65
N ARG A 53 4.96 8.54 13.03
CA ARG A 53 6.11 8.12 12.22
C ARG A 53 5.75 7.81 10.77
N PHE A 54 4.61 8.32 10.33
CA PHE A 54 4.09 8.11 8.99
C PHE A 54 4.55 9.24 8.06
N ARG A 55 4.92 8.94 6.83
CA ARG A 55 5.23 9.92 5.80
C ARG A 55 4.14 9.89 4.74
N GLY A 56 3.37 10.96 4.68
CA GLY A 56 2.28 11.09 3.72
C GLY A 56 1.14 11.94 4.25
N ASP A 57 0.08 12.02 3.48
CA ASP A 57 -1.20 12.53 3.93
C ASP A 57 -1.89 11.46 4.77
N ARG A 58 -2.63 11.87 5.79
CA ARG A 58 -3.40 10.92 6.59
C ARG A 58 -4.43 10.24 5.70
N TYR A 59 -4.67 8.96 5.94
CA TYR A 59 -5.85 8.29 5.43
C TYR A 59 -7.08 8.99 6.03
N SER A 60 -7.74 9.85 5.27
CA SER A 60 -8.82 10.67 5.80
C SER A 60 -9.83 11.05 4.72
N TYR A 61 -10.09 10.11 3.81
CA TYR A 61 -11.09 10.37 2.78
C TYR A 61 -12.45 10.74 3.38
N ARG A 62 -12.83 10.08 4.47
CA ARG A 62 -14.08 10.33 5.18
C ARG A 62 -13.79 10.67 6.64
N THR A 63 -13.49 11.92 6.94
CA THR A 63 -13.62 12.35 8.33
C THR A 63 -15.09 12.56 8.64
N ILE A 64 -15.75 11.53 9.15
CA ILE A 64 -17.12 11.67 9.64
C ILE A 64 -17.07 12.55 10.89
N LYS A 65 -17.75 13.71 10.83
CA LYS A 65 -17.80 14.66 11.94
C LYS A 65 -18.36 13.99 13.20
N LYS A 66 -17.69 14.16 14.32
CA LYS A 66 -18.07 13.57 15.63
C LYS A 66 -19.54 13.84 15.98
N ASN A 67 -20.04 15.04 15.69
CA ASN A 67 -21.43 15.41 15.95
C ASN A 67 -22.44 14.59 15.14
N LYS A 68 -22.10 14.16 13.94
CA LYS A 68 -22.98 13.31 13.13
C LYS A 68 -23.08 11.92 13.74
N ILE A 69 -21.97 11.32 14.18
CA ILE A 69 -21.97 10.04 14.88
C ILE A 69 -22.79 10.14 16.20
N LYS A 70 -22.61 11.22 16.97
CA LYS A 70 -23.38 11.45 18.20
C LYS A 70 -24.87 11.54 17.96
N LYS A 71 -25.28 12.25 16.89
CA LYS A 71 -26.69 12.39 16.50
C LYS A 71 -27.32 11.05 16.16
N GLU A 72 -26.63 10.23 15.36
CA GLU A 72 -27.15 8.90 15.00
C GLU A 72 -27.20 7.93 16.19
N LEU A 73 -26.27 8.08 17.15
CA LEU A 73 -26.33 7.35 18.42
C LEU A 73 -27.58 7.75 19.23
N GLN A 74 -27.88 9.06 19.36
CA GLN A 74 -29.07 9.55 20.07
C GLN A 74 -30.37 9.07 19.40
N ASN A 75 -30.38 8.94 18.07
CA ASN A 75 -31.53 8.45 17.32
C ASN A 75 -31.69 6.92 17.33
N GLY A 76 -30.80 6.17 17.99
CA GLY A 76 -30.83 4.71 18.00
C GLY A 76 -30.40 4.04 16.67
N ASN A 77 -29.86 4.80 15.70
CA ASN A 77 -29.55 4.33 14.35
C ASN A 77 -28.07 4.07 14.10
N ILE A 78 -27.24 4.08 15.14
CA ILE A 78 -25.77 4.07 15.01
C ILE A 78 -25.24 2.83 14.27
N TYR A 79 -25.85 1.66 14.45
CA TYR A 79 -25.47 0.43 13.76
C TYR A 79 -25.70 0.56 12.24
N HIS A 80 -26.95 0.83 11.84
CA HIS A 80 -27.31 0.97 10.42
C HIS A 80 -26.52 2.11 9.74
N TYR A 81 -26.35 3.24 10.42
CA TYR A 81 -25.55 4.34 9.94
C TYR A 81 -24.09 3.91 9.69
N THR A 82 -23.48 3.23 10.65
CA THR A 82 -22.09 2.77 10.53
C THR A 82 -21.94 1.76 9.39
N MET A 83 -22.82 0.76 9.30
CA MET A 83 -22.76 -0.27 8.28
C MET A 83 -23.02 0.28 6.87
N ASN A 84 -23.94 1.23 6.72
CA ASN A 84 -24.22 1.87 5.41
C ASN A 84 -23.02 2.70 4.89
N LEU A 85 -22.12 3.12 5.76
CA LEU A 85 -20.91 3.83 5.40
C LEU A 85 -19.70 2.91 5.16
N MET A 86 -19.81 1.60 5.35
CA MET A 86 -18.74 0.69 4.98
C MET A 86 -18.52 0.71 3.46
N PRO A 87 -17.27 0.58 2.99
CA PRO A 87 -16.99 0.51 1.56
C PRO A 87 -17.75 -0.63 0.89
N LYS A 88 -18.22 -0.39 -0.34
CA LYS A 88 -18.85 -1.39 -1.21
C LYS A 88 -17.95 -1.74 -2.40
N THR A 89 -16.67 -1.36 -2.33
CA THR A 89 -15.70 -1.66 -3.39
C THR A 89 -15.36 -3.14 -3.40
N LYS A 90 -15.13 -3.71 -4.58
CA LYS A 90 -14.71 -5.11 -4.73
C LYS A 90 -13.50 -5.45 -3.85
N ARG A 91 -12.48 -4.59 -3.81
CA ARG A 91 -11.29 -4.78 -2.97
C ARG A 91 -11.62 -4.95 -1.48
N TYR A 92 -12.58 -4.18 -0.95
CA TYR A 92 -13.00 -4.29 0.44
C TYR A 92 -13.81 -5.55 0.70
N THR A 93 -14.79 -5.87 -0.17
CA THR A 93 -15.66 -7.04 -0.02
C THR A 93 -14.89 -8.34 -0.13
N ASP A 94 -14.04 -8.48 -1.15
CA ASP A 94 -13.22 -9.67 -1.35
C ASP A 94 -12.25 -9.90 -0.18
N LEU A 95 -11.59 -8.84 0.31
CA LEU A 95 -10.69 -8.94 1.45
C LEU A 95 -11.43 -9.31 2.76
N LYS A 96 -12.69 -8.85 2.91
CA LYS A 96 -13.56 -9.22 4.03
C LYS A 96 -13.97 -10.70 3.94
N GLU A 97 -14.37 -11.18 2.76
CA GLU A 97 -14.69 -12.58 2.51
C GLU A 97 -13.48 -13.49 2.75
N TYR A 98 -12.30 -13.07 2.30
CA TYR A 98 -11.07 -13.78 2.60
C TYR A 98 -10.79 -13.86 4.12
N LEU A 99 -11.07 -12.80 4.87
CA LEU A 99 -10.96 -12.83 6.33
C LEU A 99 -11.95 -13.83 6.96
N ASP A 100 -13.19 -13.91 6.46
CA ASP A 100 -14.17 -14.89 6.89
C ASP A 100 -13.71 -16.32 6.59
N TYR A 101 -13.10 -16.53 5.42
CA TYR A 101 -12.46 -17.80 5.06
C TYR A 101 -11.34 -18.18 6.01
N LEU A 102 -10.44 -17.25 6.36
CA LEU A 102 -9.35 -17.52 7.32
C LEU A 102 -9.89 -17.97 8.71
N TYR A 103 -11.00 -17.41 9.15
CA TYR A 103 -11.66 -17.85 10.39
C TYR A 103 -12.22 -19.28 10.27
N SER A 104 -12.75 -19.68 9.13
CA SER A 104 -13.29 -21.02 8.92
C SER A 104 -12.20 -22.10 8.97
N ILE A 105 -11.00 -21.81 8.47
CA ILE A 105 -9.88 -22.76 8.45
C ILE A 105 -8.96 -22.67 9.67
N GLN A 106 -9.22 -21.74 10.58
CA GLN A 106 -8.30 -21.42 11.70
C GLN A 106 -7.88 -22.61 12.53
N LYS A 107 -8.79 -23.58 12.79
CA LYS A 107 -8.51 -24.78 13.57
C LYS A 107 -7.68 -25.83 12.81
N GLN A 108 -7.73 -25.79 11.48
CA GLN A 108 -7.03 -26.74 10.61
C GLN A 108 -5.61 -26.28 10.23
N TYR A 109 -5.37 -24.96 10.35
CA TYR A 109 -4.10 -24.33 9.93
C TYR A 109 -3.00 -24.61 10.96
N ILE A 110 -2.03 -25.44 10.60
CA ILE A 110 -0.85 -25.77 11.40
C ILE A 110 0.40 -25.47 10.58
N PRO A 111 1.17 -24.41 10.88
CA PRO A 111 2.36 -24.06 10.13
C PRO A 111 3.51 -25.06 10.37
N PRO A 112 4.44 -25.21 9.41
CA PRO A 112 5.65 -26.02 9.59
C PRO A 112 6.56 -25.43 10.67
N LYS A 113 7.35 -26.28 11.33
CA LYS A 113 8.22 -25.89 12.45
C LYS A 113 9.68 -25.70 12.04
N PHE A 114 10.15 -26.46 11.05
CA PHE A 114 11.55 -26.54 10.60
C PHE A 114 12.52 -26.82 11.76
N LYS A 115 12.25 -27.91 12.50
CA LYS A 115 13.02 -28.35 13.66
C LYS A 115 13.66 -29.72 13.45
N GLY A 116 14.02 -30.09 12.21
CA GLY A 116 14.75 -31.33 11.89
C GLY A 116 13.85 -32.52 11.61
N ASN A 117 12.56 -32.34 11.40
CA ASN A 117 11.67 -33.37 10.80
C ASN A 117 11.16 -32.84 9.46
N ASP A 118 11.93 -33.10 8.40
CA ASP A 118 11.65 -32.53 7.07
C ASP A 118 10.40 -33.16 6.46
N GLU A 119 10.11 -34.44 6.69
CA GLU A 119 8.88 -35.09 6.18
C GLU A 119 7.62 -34.46 6.79
N GLU A 120 7.59 -34.26 8.13
CA GLU A 120 6.47 -33.62 8.80
C GLU A 120 6.30 -32.17 8.32
N ASP A 121 7.39 -31.46 8.08
CA ASP A 121 7.34 -30.09 7.59
C ASP A 121 6.81 -30.03 6.14
N ILE A 122 7.17 -30.96 5.26
CA ILE A 122 6.61 -31.06 3.90
C ILE A 122 5.10 -31.31 3.95
N ILE A 123 4.65 -32.26 4.76
CA ILE A 123 3.20 -32.53 4.94
C ILE A 123 2.49 -31.28 5.42
N ARG A 124 3.03 -30.55 6.39
CA ARG A 124 2.45 -29.30 6.88
C ARG A 124 2.43 -28.19 5.84
N ILE A 125 3.48 -28.07 5.01
CA ILE A 125 3.52 -27.11 3.90
C ILE A 125 2.43 -27.42 2.89
N LYS A 126 2.23 -28.68 2.51
CA LYS A 126 1.15 -29.08 1.62
C LYS A 126 -0.24 -28.75 2.19
N LYS A 127 -0.45 -29.00 3.49
CA LYS A 127 -1.69 -28.57 4.18
C LYS A 127 -1.87 -27.05 4.11
N VAL A 128 -0.83 -26.27 4.34
CA VAL A 128 -0.88 -24.80 4.20
C VAL A 128 -1.22 -24.38 2.78
N PHE A 129 -0.63 -25.03 1.76
CA PHE A 129 -0.94 -24.74 0.36
C PHE A 129 -2.36 -25.15 -0.01
N ASN A 130 -2.85 -26.28 0.46
CA ASN A 130 -4.24 -26.72 0.26
C ASN A 130 -5.22 -25.68 0.87
N LEU A 131 -4.94 -25.23 2.10
CA LEU A 131 -5.77 -24.25 2.78
C LEU A 131 -5.69 -22.84 2.19
N LEU A 132 -4.50 -22.34 1.84
CA LEU A 132 -4.35 -20.94 1.42
C LEU A 132 -4.43 -20.73 -0.10
N GLN A 133 -4.21 -21.77 -0.90
CA GLN A 133 -4.11 -21.67 -2.34
C GLN A 133 -5.05 -22.63 -3.08
N HIS A 134 -5.73 -23.52 -2.35
CA HIS A 134 -6.53 -24.61 -2.93
C HIS A 134 -5.71 -25.49 -3.88
N ALA A 135 -4.47 -25.84 -3.47
CA ALA A 135 -3.52 -26.54 -4.31
C ALA A 135 -3.88 -28.01 -4.55
N ASP A 136 -4.76 -28.58 -3.71
CA ASP A 136 -5.23 -29.96 -3.80
C ASP A 136 -4.07 -30.96 -3.89
N LEU A 137 -3.14 -30.89 -2.95
CA LEU A 137 -1.96 -31.76 -2.83
C LEU A 137 -2.26 -32.92 -1.87
N GLU A 138 -1.77 -34.11 -2.21
CA GLU A 138 -1.76 -35.22 -1.25
C GLU A 138 -0.89 -34.89 -0.04
N GLU A 139 -1.40 -35.13 1.16
CA GLU A 139 -0.76 -34.80 2.44
C GLU A 139 0.26 -35.86 2.86
N ASN A 140 1.25 -36.10 2.01
CA ASN A 140 2.41 -37.00 2.20
C ASN A 140 3.72 -36.23 2.07
N ALA A 141 4.87 -36.88 2.24
CA ALA A 141 6.19 -36.26 2.16
C ALA A 141 6.77 -36.18 0.73
N ASP A 142 6.05 -36.65 -0.29
CA ASP A 142 6.56 -36.73 -1.66
C ASP A 142 6.69 -35.34 -2.29
N LEU A 143 7.82 -35.05 -2.89
CA LEU A 143 8.07 -33.81 -3.65
C LEU A 143 7.69 -34.04 -5.12
N THR A 144 6.46 -33.72 -5.47
CA THR A 144 5.94 -33.86 -6.83
C THR A 144 6.08 -32.56 -7.63
N PRO A 145 6.03 -32.59 -8.98
CA PRO A 145 5.96 -31.34 -9.78
C PRO A 145 4.81 -30.41 -9.36
N ARG A 146 3.66 -30.98 -8.98
CA ARG A 146 2.52 -30.19 -8.48
C ARG A 146 2.83 -29.46 -7.15
N PHE A 147 3.64 -30.07 -6.28
CA PHE A 147 4.14 -29.40 -5.08
C PHE A 147 5.07 -28.23 -5.42
N GLU A 148 5.96 -28.42 -6.41
CA GLU A 148 6.86 -27.37 -6.89
C GLU A 148 6.05 -26.17 -7.47
N ASP A 149 5.05 -26.44 -8.30
CA ASP A 149 4.15 -25.40 -8.83
C ASP A 149 3.44 -24.64 -7.71
N ALA A 150 2.94 -25.34 -6.70
CA ALA A 150 2.29 -24.73 -5.55
C ALA A 150 3.27 -23.88 -4.70
N LEU A 151 4.53 -24.31 -4.60
CA LEU A 151 5.57 -23.55 -3.91
C LEU A 151 5.95 -22.28 -4.68
N LEU A 152 6.12 -22.37 -5.99
CA LEU A 152 6.36 -21.21 -6.86
C LEU A 152 5.21 -20.22 -6.77
N GLU A 153 3.96 -20.69 -6.76
CA GLU A 153 2.78 -19.84 -6.60
C GLU A 153 2.73 -19.19 -5.21
N TYR A 154 3.04 -19.95 -4.14
CA TYR A 154 3.15 -19.39 -2.79
C TYR A 154 4.18 -18.27 -2.73
N GLN A 155 5.36 -18.49 -3.30
CA GLN A 155 6.42 -17.49 -3.36
C GLN A 155 5.98 -16.22 -4.12
N ARG A 156 5.27 -16.39 -5.24
CA ARG A 156 4.74 -15.27 -6.05
C ARG A 156 3.72 -14.45 -5.27
N ARG A 157 2.74 -15.11 -4.63
CA ARG A 157 1.70 -14.45 -3.81
C ARG A 157 2.30 -13.72 -2.61
N HIS A 158 3.43 -14.18 -2.06
CA HIS A 158 4.09 -13.58 -0.90
C HIS A 158 5.23 -12.61 -1.25
N GLY A 159 5.46 -12.34 -2.54
CA GLY A 159 6.53 -11.43 -3.00
C GLY A 159 7.93 -11.91 -2.64
N LEU A 160 8.12 -13.23 -2.57
CA LEU A 160 9.40 -13.88 -2.35
C LEU A 160 10.19 -14.04 -3.66
N ALA A 161 11.41 -14.58 -3.61
CA ALA A 161 12.06 -15.11 -4.80
C ALA A 161 11.23 -16.28 -5.30
N VAL A 162 10.96 -16.33 -6.60
CA VAL A 162 10.16 -17.40 -7.23
C VAL A 162 11.16 -18.37 -7.84
N ASP A 163 11.77 -19.18 -6.98
CA ASP A 163 12.90 -20.09 -7.30
C ASP A 163 12.59 -21.57 -7.01
N GLY A 164 11.41 -21.86 -6.42
CA GLY A 164 11.05 -23.22 -6.01
C GLY A 164 11.80 -23.72 -4.77
N GLU A 165 12.58 -22.85 -4.09
CA GLU A 165 13.38 -23.25 -2.94
C GLU A 165 12.75 -22.82 -1.61
N ILE A 166 12.80 -23.71 -0.62
CA ILE A 166 12.36 -23.39 0.74
C ILE A 166 13.53 -22.75 1.52
N GLY A 167 14.02 -21.62 0.97
CA GLY A 167 15.08 -20.81 1.58
C GLY A 167 14.63 -20.06 2.85
N PRO A 168 15.55 -19.30 3.50
CA PRO A 168 15.27 -18.63 4.79
C PRO A 168 14.04 -17.71 4.78
N ASN A 169 13.80 -16.98 3.68
CA ASN A 169 12.65 -16.08 3.57
C ASN A 169 11.35 -16.88 3.41
N THR A 170 11.34 -17.92 2.60
CA THR A 170 10.21 -18.83 2.40
C THR A 170 9.86 -19.53 3.72
N LYS A 171 10.86 -20.05 4.45
CA LYS A 171 10.68 -20.66 5.78
C LYS A 171 10.06 -19.67 6.77
N ARG A 172 10.49 -18.41 6.76
CA ARG A 172 9.94 -17.39 7.65
C ARG A 172 8.45 -17.12 7.38
N GLU A 173 8.07 -16.99 6.12
CA GLU A 173 6.66 -16.77 5.73
C GLU A 173 5.80 -17.99 6.05
N LEU A 174 6.27 -19.22 5.74
CA LEU A 174 5.57 -20.47 6.03
C LEU A 174 5.34 -20.70 7.53
N LYS A 175 6.22 -20.19 8.40
CA LYS A 175 6.05 -20.24 9.87
C LYS A 175 4.98 -19.27 10.41
N THR A 176 4.43 -18.41 9.58
CA THR A 176 3.46 -17.41 10.04
C THR A 176 2.20 -18.07 10.55
N SER A 177 1.80 -17.79 11.78
CA SER A 177 0.57 -18.32 12.38
C SER A 177 -0.66 -17.75 11.70
N ILE A 178 -1.75 -18.52 11.67
CA ILE A 178 -3.05 -18.04 11.14
C ILE A 178 -3.52 -16.78 11.86
N HIS A 179 -3.27 -16.66 13.17
CA HIS A 179 -3.58 -15.45 13.93
C HIS A 179 -2.83 -14.22 13.37
N SER A 180 -1.54 -14.36 13.06
CA SER A 180 -0.74 -13.27 12.47
C SER A 180 -1.26 -12.88 11.08
N ILE A 181 -1.68 -13.85 10.26
CA ILE A 181 -2.30 -13.61 8.95
C ILE A 181 -3.62 -12.85 9.14
N ILE A 182 -4.51 -13.30 10.03
CA ILE A 182 -5.78 -12.63 10.36
C ILE A 182 -5.54 -11.18 10.80
N VAL A 183 -4.59 -10.94 11.70
CA VAL A 183 -4.24 -9.59 12.16
C VAL A 183 -3.75 -8.72 11.00
N LYS A 184 -2.91 -9.27 10.11
CA LYS A 184 -2.40 -8.56 8.94
C LYS A 184 -3.54 -8.20 7.96
N VAL A 185 -4.47 -9.12 7.72
CA VAL A 185 -5.66 -8.87 6.90
C VAL A 185 -6.55 -7.79 7.52
N LYS A 186 -6.82 -7.84 8.84
CA LYS A 186 -7.59 -6.81 9.56
C LYS A 186 -6.97 -5.42 9.43
N LYS A 187 -5.63 -5.30 9.47
CA LYS A 187 -4.93 -4.03 9.25
C LYS A 187 -5.22 -3.47 7.86
N ASN A 188 -5.09 -4.29 6.83
CA ASN A 188 -5.34 -3.86 5.45
C ASN A 188 -6.82 -3.59 5.21
N LEU A 189 -7.73 -4.37 5.80
CA LEU A 189 -9.16 -4.09 5.75
C LEU A 189 -9.51 -2.74 6.40
N GLN A 190 -8.81 -2.34 7.48
CA GLN A 190 -8.96 -1.01 8.08
C GLN A 190 -8.45 0.09 7.15
N LEU A 191 -7.33 -0.12 6.44
CA LEU A 191 -6.83 0.83 5.45
C LEU A 191 -7.81 0.99 4.29
N GLU A 192 -8.39 -0.09 3.76
CA GLU A 192 -9.43 -0.03 2.73
C GLU A 192 -10.67 0.76 3.18
N ARG A 193 -11.10 0.62 4.44
CA ARG A 193 -12.26 1.38 4.97
C ARG A 193 -12.07 2.89 4.92
N ILE A 194 -10.86 3.36 5.13
CA ILE A 194 -10.55 4.79 5.24
C ILE A 194 -9.83 5.34 4.00
N SER A 195 -9.53 4.49 3.02
CA SER A 195 -8.96 4.91 1.73
C SER A 195 -9.98 5.63 0.86
N SER A 196 -9.48 6.48 -0.03
CA SER A 196 -10.33 7.19 -1.00
C SER A 196 -10.95 6.21 -1.98
N PRO A 197 -12.26 6.31 -2.27
CA PRO A 197 -12.83 5.61 -3.42
C PRO A 197 -12.12 6.05 -4.70
N LYS A 198 -11.88 5.10 -5.58
CA LYS A 198 -11.27 5.35 -6.88
C LYS A 198 -12.38 5.50 -7.91
N GLY A 199 -12.18 6.38 -8.88
CA GLY A 199 -13.04 6.45 -10.06
C GLY A 199 -12.68 5.36 -11.07
N SER A 200 -13.25 5.41 -12.27
CA SER A 200 -13.00 4.44 -13.33
C SER A 200 -11.62 4.60 -14.00
N ASN A 201 -11.04 5.82 -13.97
CA ASN A 201 -9.75 6.12 -14.57
C ASN A 201 -8.78 6.63 -13.51
N TYR A 202 -7.74 5.86 -13.20
CA TYR A 202 -6.77 6.23 -12.19
C TYR A 202 -5.47 5.43 -12.29
N ILE A 203 -4.41 5.97 -11.70
CA ILE A 203 -3.15 5.28 -11.47
C ILE A 203 -3.05 4.89 -10.00
N LEU A 204 -2.75 3.63 -9.73
CA LEU A 204 -2.50 3.08 -8.41
C LEU A 204 -1.03 2.69 -8.28
N VAL A 205 -0.33 3.28 -7.33
CA VAL A 205 1.02 2.88 -6.91
C VAL A 205 0.90 2.18 -5.58
N ASN A 206 1.13 0.87 -5.54
CA ASN A 206 1.22 0.13 -4.27
C ASN A 206 2.70 -0.04 -3.89
N ILE A 207 3.14 0.70 -2.88
CA ILE A 207 4.56 0.76 -2.48
C ILE A 207 5.11 -0.62 -2.09
N PRO A 208 4.47 -1.45 -1.22
CA PRO A 208 4.99 -2.76 -0.84
C PRO A 208 5.01 -3.79 -1.98
N GLU A 209 4.19 -3.59 -2.99
CA GLU A 209 4.16 -4.43 -4.18
C GLU A 209 5.31 -4.12 -5.15
N PHE A 210 5.83 -2.89 -5.09
CA PHE A 210 6.75 -2.34 -6.07
C PHE A 210 6.17 -2.33 -7.49
N LYS A 211 4.85 -2.07 -7.60
CA LYS A 211 4.16 -1.96 -8.89
C LYS A 211 3.31 -0.70 -8.97
N MET A 212 3.12 -0.27 -10.19
CA MET A 212 2.13 0.72 -10.61
C MET A 212 1.13 0.03 -11.54
N HIS A 213 -0.14 0.33 -11.36
CA HIS A 213 -1.24 -0.11 -12.20
C HIS A 213 -1.97 1.12 -12.74
N TYR A 214 -2.28 1.13 -14.02
CA TYR A 214 -3.17 2.11 -14.63
C TYR A 214 -4.47 1.43 -15.02
N TYR A 215 -5.57 2.00 -14.54
CA TYR A 215 -6.93 1.58 -14.84
C TYR A 215 -7.60 2.62 -15.73
N ASP A 216 -8.24 2.16 -16.80
CA ASP A 216 -9.10 2.98 -17.66
C ASP A 216 -10.44 2.27 -17.83
N ASN A 217 -11.56 3.00 -17.61
CA ASN A 217 -12.92 2.45 -17.61
C ASN A 217 -13.07 1.19 -16.73
N ASP A 218 -12.52 1.26 -15.51
CA ASP A 218 -12.47 0.17 -14.52
C ASP A 218 -11.68 -1.07 -14.94
N ALA A 219 -11.04 -1.07 -16.11
CA ALA A 219 -10.19 -2.16 -16.58
C ALA A 219 -8.70 -1.87 -16.32
N PRO A 220 -7.90 -2.85 -15.86
CA PRO A 220 -6.45 -2.71 -15.77
C PRO A 220 -5.84 -2.75 -17.18
N VAL A 221 -5.33 -1.61 -17.68
CA VAL A 221 -4.76 -1.49 -19.03
C VAL A 221 -3.24 -1.56 -19.04
N LEU A 222 -2.59 -1.16 -17.95
CA LEU A 222 -1.12 -1.23 -17.84
C LEU A 222 -0.68 -1.51 -16.42
N ASN A 223 0.26 -2.42 -16.26
CA ASN A 223 0.99 -2.60 -15.01
C ASN A 223 2.49 -2.65 -15.27
N MET A 224 3.28 -2.17 -14.32
CA MET A 224 4.74 -2.20 -14.43
C MET A 224 5.40 -2.19 -13.07
N LYS A 225 6.66 -2.65 -13.04
CA LYS A 225 7.51 -2.52 -11.86
C LYS A 225 7.89 -1.07 -11.63
N ILE A 226 8.06 -0.72 -10.36
CA ILE A 226 8.55 0.59 -9.94
C ILE A 226 9.69 0.48 -8.95
N VAL A 227 10.48 1.56 -8.87
CA VAL A 227 11.45 1.78 -7.79
C VAL A 227 10.91 2.89 -6.90
N VAL A 228 10.83 2.63 -5.61
CA VAL A 228 10.35 3.57 -4.58
C VAL A 228 11.49 4.04 -3.67
N GLY A 229 11.19 4.93 -2.75
CA GLY A 229 12.16 5.49 -1.79
C GLY A 229 12.78 4.44 -0.88
N LYS A 230 14.05 4.69 -0.50
CA LYS A 230 14.76 3.94 0.54
C LYS A 230 13.98 3.99 1.87
N THR A 231 14.25 3.05 2.78
CA THR A 231 13.55 2.96 4.08
C THR A 231 13.70 4.21 4.97
N TYR A 232 14.75 4.99 4.77
CA TYR A 232 15.00 6.27 5.43
C TYR A 232 14.65 7.51 4.57
N MET A 233 14.37 7.31 3.26
CA MET A 233 13.90 8.33 2.31
C MET A 233 12.60 7.84 1.65
N ARG A 234 11.59 7.54 2.45
CA ARG A 234 10.38 6.83 2.03
C ARG A 234 9.59 7.60 0.98
N THR A 235 9.02 6.90 0.02
CA THR A 235 7.94 7.44 -0.81
C THR A 235 6.74 7.74 0.10
N PRO A 236 6.22 8.97 0.13
CA PRO A 236 5.05 9.31 0.95
C PRO A 236 3.78 8.70 0.36
N ILE A 237 2.78 8.49 1.23
CA ILE A 237 1.44 8.06 0.83
C ILE A 237 0.57 9.29 0.64
N PHE A 238 -0.09 9.42 -0.49
CA PHE A 238 -0.99 10.53 -0.82
C PHE A 238 -1.79 10.22 -2.08
N ASN A 239 -2.82 11.02 -2.34
CA ASN A 239 -3.52 11.04 -3.63
C ASN A 239 -3.51 12.45 -4.21
N LYS A 240 -3.19 12.55 -5.48
CA LYS A 240 -3.17 13.81 -6.26
C LYS A 240 -3.55 13.53 -7.69
N LYS A 241 -3.94 14.57 -8.40
CA LYS A 241 -4.20 14.46 -9.84
C LYS A 241 -2.93 14.77 -10.64
N MET A 242 -2.57 13.90 -11.56
CA MET A 242 -1.55 14.14 -12.55
C MET A 242 -2.04 15.22 -13.52
N GLN A 243 -1.24 16.26 -13.71
CA GLN A 243 -1.59 17.45 -14.47
C GLN A 243 -0.66 17.69 -15.64
N TYR A 244 0.59 17.26 -15.55
CA TYR A 244 1.60 17.56 -16.55
C TYR A 244 2.45 16.33 -16.87
N ILE A 245 2.88 16.26 -18.13
CA ILE A 245 3.93 15.38 -18.62
C ILE A 245 5.09 16.27 -19.08
N VAL A 246 6.31 15.89 -18.75
CA VAL A 246 7.51 16.58 -19.25
C VAL A 246 8.31 15.56 -20.05
N LYS A 247 8.36 15.75 -21.36
CA LYS A 247 9.19 14.98 -22.27
C LYS A 247 10.61 15.52 -22.23
N ASN A 248 11.59 14.64 -22.25
CA ASN A 248 13.01 14.95 -22.17
C ASN A 248 13.36 15.95 -21.04
N PRO A 249 13.10 15.61 -19.77
CA PRO A 249 13.17 16.54 -18.64
C PRO A 249 14.62 16.92 -18.31
N ARG A 250 14.83 18.19 -17.95
CA ARG A 250 16.00 18.62 -17.18
C ARG A 250 15.82 18.24 -15.72
N TRP A 251 16.85 17.75 -15.06
CA TRP A 251 16.79 17.46 -13.64
C TRP A 251 17.47 18.57 -12.83
N ASN A 252 16.69 19.41 -12.18
CA ASN A 252 17.20 20.35 -11.18
C ASN A 252 17.50 19.56 -9.90
N VAL A 253 18.77 19.52 -9.51
CA VAL A 253 19.21 18.72 -8.36
C VAL A 253 18.75 19.36 -7.07
N PRO A 254 17.94 18.68 -6.23
CA PRO A 254 17.53 19.22 -4.93
C PRO A 254 18.74 19.48 -4.03
N ALA A 255 18.71 20.55 -3.22
CA ALA A 255 19.82 20.93 -2.35
C ALA A 255 20.28 19.81 -1.41
N SER A 256 19.33 19.02 -0.87
CA SER A 256 19.66 17.87 -0.02
C SER A 256 20.44 16.78 -0.77
N ILE A 257 20.12 16.53 -2.02
CA ILE A 257 20.85 15.56 -2.85
C ILE A 257 22.20 16.15 -3.28
N TYR A 258 22.23 17.43 -3.64
CA TYR A 258 23.49 18.12 -3.96
C TYR A 258 24.49 18.00 -2.81
N ASN A 259 24.10 18.39 -1.61
CA ASN A 259 24.98 18.38 -0.44
C ASN A 259 25.48 16.97 -0.07
N ASN A 260 24.64 15.95 -0.21
CA ASN A 260 24.98 14.58 0.18
C ASN A 260 25.75 13.81 -0.89
N GLU A 261 25.54 14.10 -2.19
CA GLU A 261 26.02 13.23 -3.25
C GLU A 261 26.94 13.94 -4.27
N TYR A 262 26.80 15.25 -4.48
CA TYR A 262 27.45 15.96 -5.56
C TYR A 262 28.42 17.07 -5.12
N ALA A 263 28.26 17.68 -3.96
CA ALA A 263 29.06 18.83 -3.51
C ALA A 263 30.57 18.54 -3.46
N HIS A 264 30.96 17.29 -3.29
CA HIS A 264 32.36 16.85 -3.21
C HIS A 264 32.89 16.23 -4.51
N LYS A 265 32.08 16.22 -5.58
CA LYS A 265 32.49 15.67 -6.86
C LYS A 265 33.28 16.68 -7.68
N SER A 266 34.29 16.20 -8.43
CA SER A 266 35.06 17.05 -9.32
C SER A 266 34.23 17.58 -10.48
N GLU A 267 34.60 18.73 -11.01
CA GLU A 267 33.95 19.30 -12.22
C GLU A 267 34.00 18.34 -13.41
N SER A 268 35.09 17.59 -13.56
CA SER A 268 35.20 16.58 -14.61
C SER A 268 34.15 15.49 -14.47
N TYR A 269 33.93 15.01 -13.24
CA TYR A 269 32.86 14.03 -12.94
C TYR A 269 31.47 14.59 -13.30
N LEU A 270 31.20 15.82 -12.87
CA LEU A 270 29.92 16.48 -13.12
C LEU A 270 29.69 16.68 -14.63
N ARG A 271 30.69 17.20 -15.37
CA ARG A 271 30.60 17.38 -16.82
C ARG A 271 30.35 16.07 -17.56
N LYS A 272 31.07 15.01 -17.23
CA LYS A 272 30.87 13.67 -17.83
C LYS A 272 29.45 13.13 -17.57
N GLY A 273 28.87 13.44 -16.43
CA GLY A 273 27.49 13.08 -16.05
C GLY A 273 26.41 14.00 -16.68
N GLY A 274 26.79 14.97 -17.53
CA GLY A 274 25.85 15.93 -18.12
C GLY A 274 25.37 17.02 -17.17
N PHE A 275 26.05 17.22 -16.03
CA PHE A 275 25.72 18.27 -15.06
C PHE A 275 26.33 19.62 -15.43
N ALA A 276 25.61 20.68 -15.07
CA ALA A 276 26.04 22.07 -15.16
C ALA A 276 25.40 22.90 -14.05
N TYR A 277 25.94 24.10 -13.82
CA TYR A 277 25.31 25.07 -12.92
C TYR A 277 24.49 26.09 -13.71
N ASN A 278 23.35 26.47 -13.18
CA ASN A 278 22.55 27.57 -13.74
C ASN A 278 23.08 28.94 -13.28
N SER A 279 22.44 30.02 -13.74
CA SER A 279 22.83 31.41 -13.38
C SER A 279 22.76 31.72 -11.88
N GLU A 280 21.98 30.92 -11.11
CA GLU A 280 21.86 31.02 -9.66
C GLU A 280 22.86 30.11 -8.91
N GLY A 281 23.79 29.46 -9.60
CA GLY A 281 24.74 28.52 -9.01
C GLY A 281 24.12 27.18 -8.57
N LYS A 282 22.91 26.85 -9.01
CA LYS A 282 22.26 25.57 -8.67
C LYS A 282 22.60 24.50 -9.70
N LEU A 283 22.99 23.32 -9.20
CA LEU A 283 23.32 22.17 -10.05
C LEU A 283 22.08 21.62 -10.75
N TYR A 284 22.20 21.35 -12.04
CA TYR A 284 21.20 20.62 -12.81
C TYR A 284 21.88 19.62 -13.74
N GLN A 285 21.14 18.57 -14.14
CA GLN A 285 21.55 17.64 -15.18
C GLN A 285 20.80 17.95 -16.48
N LYS A 286 21.52 18.05 -17.58
CA LYS A 286 20.97 18.31 -18.91
C LYS A 286 20.04 17.19 -19.35
N GLU A 287 19.20 17.51 -20.32
CA GLU A 287 18.31 16.56 -20.99
C GLU A 287 19.09 15.42 -21.66
N GLY A 288 18.46 14.27 -21.85
CA GLY A 288 19.03 13.14 -22.57
C GLY A 288 18.93 11.80 -21.85
N ALA A 289 19.30 10.74 -22.56
CA ALA A 289 19.14 9.35 -22.11
C ALA A 289 19.87 9.01 -20.79
N GLN A 290 20.95 9.74 -20.46
CA GLN A 290 21.72 9.57 -19.22
C GLN A 290 21.18 10.42 -18.06
N ASN A 291 20.16 11.25 -18.30
CA ASN A 291 19.54 12.04 -17.24
C ASN A 291 18.91 11.12 -16.19
N ALA A 292 19.08 11.44 -14.92
CA ALA A 292 18.53 10.65 -13.82
C ALA A 292 16.98 10.49 -13.87
N LEU A 293 16.29 11.43 -14.54
CA LEU A 293 14.85 11.37 -14.78
C LEU A 293 14.47 10.66 -16.08
N GLY A 294 15.45 10.21 -16.88
CA GLY A 294 15.24 9.55 -18.16
C GLY A 294 14.53 10.44 -19.20
N LEU A 295 13.70 9.83 -20.03
CA LEU A 295 13.06 10.47 -21.18
C LEU A 295 11.76 11.18 -20.85
N VAL A 296 11.06 10.80 -19.78
CA VAL A 296 9.75 11.37 -19.45
C VAL A 296 9.51 11.42 -17.94
N LYS A 297 8.80 12.45 -17.51
CA LYS A 297 8.38 12.69 -16.13
C LYS A 297 6.91 13.06 -16.09
N PHE A 298 6.17 12.48 -15.12
CA PHE A 298 4.75 12.68 -14.90
C PHE A 298 4.54 13.41 -13.57
N LEU A 299 3.90 14.57 -13.62
CA LEU A 299 3.79 15.50 -12.52
C LEU A 299 2.37 15.54 -11.96
N PHE A 300 2.27 15.32 -10.67
CA PHE A 300 1.09 15.52 -9.84
C PHE A 300 1.47 16.42 -8.66
N PRO A 301 1.27 17.75 -8.76
CA PRO A 301 1.75 18.71 -7.78
C PRO A 301 1.34 18.33 -6.35
N ASN A 302 2.32 18.24 -5.44
CA ASN A 302 2.13 17.85 -4.05
C ASN A 302 3.22 18.46 -3.16
N LYS A 303 2.94 18.57 -1.86
CA LYS A 303 3.87 19.17 -0.86
C LYS A 303 5.14 18.35 -0.60
N PHE A 304 5.22 17.13 -1.11
CA PHE A 304 6.36 16.23 -0.92
C PHE A 304 7.38 16.31 -2.07
N ASN A 305 7.06 17.04 -3.13
CA ASN A 305 7.85 17.11 -4.37
C ASN A 305 8.14 15.73 -4.99
N VAL A 306 7.18 14.81 -4.91
CA VAL A 306 7.27 13.46 -5.48
C VAL A 306 6.57 13.44 -6.83
N TYR A 307 7.15 12.74 -7.78
CA TYR A 307 6.64 12.51 -9.13
C TYR A 307 7.02 11.12 -9.63
N MET A 308 6.39 10.67 -10.70
CA MET A 308 6.82 9.48 -11.44
C MET A 308 7.73 9.89 -12.58
N HIS A 309 8.74 9.07 -12.89
CA HIS A 309 9.69 9.36 -13.96
C HIS A 309 10.39 8.12 -14.49
N ASP A 310 10.97 8.26 -15.65
CA ASP A 310 11.88 7.29 -16.23
C ASP A 310 13.23 7.25 -15.47
N THR A 311 14.10 6.33 -15.85
CA THR A 311 15.45 6.20 -15.29
C THR A 311 16.38 5.47 -16.27
N PRO A 312 17.65 5.89 -16.42
CA PRO A 312 18.64 5.13 -17.17
C PRO A 312 19.04 3.82 -16.46
N THR A 313 18.83 3.71 -15.15
CA THR A 313 19.25 2.54 -14.35
C THR A 313 18.18 1.45 -14.40
N LYS A 314 17.96 0.87 -15.57
CA LYS A 314 16.92 -0.15 -15.79
C LYS A 314 17.18 -1.46 -15.05
N SER A 315 18.44 -1.80 -14.75
CA SER A 315 18.81 -3.00 -14.01
C SER A 315 18.19 -3.10 -12.59
N LEU A 316 17.79 -1.97 -12.01
CA LEU A 316 17.10 -1.96 -10.71
C LEU A 316 15.74 -2.68 -10.74
N PHE A 317 15.08 -2.74 -11.89
CA PHE A 317 13.80 -3.44 -12.03
C PHE A 317 13.94 -4.97 -11.96
N ASN A 318 15.14 -5.51 -12.10
CA ASN A 318 15.43 -6.94 -11.91
C ASN A 318 15.59 -7.31 -10.42
N LYS A 319 15.68 -6.31 -9.53
CA LYS A 319 15.75 -6.56 -8.09
C LYS A 319 14.36 -6.86 -7.52
N ARG A 320 14.27 -7.81 -6.59
CA ARG A 320 13.02 -8.14 -5.88
C ARG A 320 12.56 -6.98 -4.98
N VAL A 321 13.44 -6.46 -4.13
CA VAL A 321 13.18 -5.27 -3.31
C VAL A 321 13.69 -4.05 -4.06
N ARG A 322 12.79 -3.16 -4.41
CA ARG A 322 13.09 -1.98 -5.25
C ARG A 322 12.92 -0.65 -4.49
N ALA A 323 13.52 -0.58 -3.31
CA ALA A 323 13.52 0.59 -2.43
C ALA A 323 14.87 1.35 -2.52
N PHE A 324 15.11 2.07 -3.63
CA PHE A 324 16.41 2.69 -3.92
C PHE A 324 16.37 4.20 -4.17
N SER A 325 15.20 4.80 -4.42
CA SER A 325 15.09 6.23 -4.73
C SER A 325 15.15 7.13 -3.49
N HIS A 326 15.18 8.44 -3.70
CA HIS A 326 15.07 9.47 -2.66
C HIS A 326 13.60 9.84 -2.34
N GLY A 327 12.65 9.04 -2.80
CA GLY A 327 11.21 9.20 -2.56
C GLY A 327 10.38 9.30 -3.84
N CYS A 328 10.95 9.73 -4.97
CA CYS A 328 10.28 9.69 -6.27
C CYS A 328 10.09 8.25 -6.76
N ILE A 329 9.18 8.06 -7.70
CA ILE A 329 8.77 6.76 -8.22
C ILE A 329 9.37 6.60 -9.62
N ARG A 330 10.32 5.64 -9.77
CA ARG A 330 10.90 5.31 -11.08
C ARG A 330 10.05 4.26 -11.76
N LEU A 331 9.77 4.44 -13.04
CA LEU A 331 8.94 3.56 -13.85
C LEU A 331 9.80 2.65 -14.74
N GLU A 332 9.43 1.37 -14.84
CA GLU A 332 10.06 0.40 -15.73
C GLU A 332 9.78 0.74 -17.21
N LYS A 333 8.51 1.05 -17.52
CA LYS A 333 7.96 1.22 -18.87
C LYS A 333 7.27 2.59 -19.04
N PRO A 334 7.99 3.70 -18.84
CA PRO A 334 7.36 5.02 -18.81
C PRO A 334 6.81 5.46 -20.17
N LEU A 335 7.38 4.99 -21.29
CA LEU A 335 6.88 5.30 -22.62
C LEU A 335 5.58 4.54 -22.94
N GLU A 336 5.39 3.32 -22.40
CA GLU A 336 4.10 2.63 -22.49
C GLU A 336 3.02 3.44 -21.75
N LEU A 337 3.31 3.93 -20.52
CA LEU A 337 2.37 4.81 -19.84
C LEU A 337 2.08 6.09 -20.62
N LEU A 338 3.09 6.70 -21.25
CA LEU A 338 2.91 7.88 -22.08
C LEU A 338 1.92 7.61 -23.22
N ASN A 339 2.08 6.47 -23.90
CA ASN A 339 1.23 6.06 -25.02
C ASN A 339 -0.20 5.74 -24.57
N GLU A 340 -0.37 5.02 -23.45
CA GLU A 340 -1.70 4.73 -22.87
C GLU A 340 -2.46 6.00 -22.45
N LEU A 341 -1.74 7.06 -22.14
CA LEU A 341 -2.32 8.38 -21.87
C LEU A 341 -2.66 9.17 -23.14
N GLY A 342 -2.42 8.62 -24.33
CA GLY A 342 -2.68 9.26 -25.63
C GLY A 342 -1.59 10.23 -26.09
N TYR A 343 -0.37 10.11 -25.56
CA TYR A 343 0.74 10.97 -25.94
C TYR A 343 1.92 10.17 -26.48
N GLU A 344 2.58 10.70 -27.50
CA GLU A 344 3.78 10.09 -28.10
C GLU A 344 5.06 10.78 -27.59
N TYR A 345 6.18 10.05 -27.61
CA TYR A 345 7.51 10.65 -27.40
C TYR A 345 8.06 11.18 -28.73
N ASP A 346 7.81 12.46 -28.98
CA ASP A 346 7.98 13.13 -30.27
C ASP A 346 9.12 14.15 -30.29
N THR A 347 9.94 14.23 -29.25
CA THR A 347 10.95 15.30 -29.14
C THR A 347 12.16 14.90 -28.30
N ASN A 348 13.33 15.39 -28.67
CA ASN A 348 14.56 15.36 -27.89
C ASN A 348 14.80 16.65 -27.09
N LYS A 349 13.90 17.63 -27.18
CA LYS A 349 13.93 18.88 -26.42
C LYS A 349 13.04 18.79 -25.18
N ASN A 350 13.34 19.56 -24.16
CA ASN A 350 12.47 19.69 -22.99
C ASN A 350 11.11 20.26 -23.42
N LYS A 351 10.06 19.46 -23.28
CA LYS A 351 8.70 19.85 -23.68
C LYS A 351 7.71 19.53 -22.57
N TRP A 352 6.98 20.53 -22.13
CA TRP A 352 5.88 20.41 -21.18
C TRP A 352 4.56 20.22 -21.90
N VAL A 353 3.78 19.26 -21.40
CA VAL A 353 2.44 18.97 -21.90
C VAL A 353 1.48 19.04 -20.72
N THR A 354 0.47 19.88 -20.81
CA THR A 354 -0.65 19.89 -19.85
C THR A 354 -1.65 18.83 -20.28
N LEU A 355 -2.04 17.97 -19.34
CA LEU A 355 -3.06 16.95 -19.60
C LEU A 355 -4.43 17.59 -19.78
N GLU A 356 -5.14 17.26 -20.85
CA GLU A 356 -6.52 17.68 -21.08
C GLU A 356 -7.44 17.14 -19.98
N LYS A 357 -7.28 15.86 -19.63
CA LYS A 357 -7.96 15.21 -18.52
C LYS A 357 -6.97 14.83 -17.44
N GLN A 358 -7.10 15.46 -16.28
CA GLN A 358 -6.26 15.14 -15.12
C GLN A 358 -6.57 13.74 -14.60
N ILE A 359 -5.54 12.95 -14.33
CA ILE A 359 -5.67 11.56 -13.90
C ILE A 359 -5.35 11.43 -12.42
N PRO A 360 -6.25 10.90 -11.59
CA PRO A 360 -5.99 10.62 -10.19
C PRO A 360 -4.83 9.61 -10.04
N VAL A 361 -3.86 9.94 -9.18
CA VAL A 361 -2.74 9.09 -8.79
C VAL A 361 -2.87 8.81 -7.30
N TYR A 362 -3.06 7.55 -6.96
CA TYR A 362 -3.12 7.06 -5.59
C TYR A 362 -1.80 6.37 -5.26
N VAL A 363 -1.03 6.93 -4.34
CA VAL A 363 0.16 6.30 -3.78
C VAL A 363 -0.23 5.70 -2.45
N GLU A 364 -0.34 4.38 -2.40
CA GLU A 364 -0.89 3.62 -1.28
C GLU A 364 0.11 2.61 -0.71
N TYR A 365 -0.25 2.02 0.43
CA TYR A 365 0.59 1.07 1.15
C TYR A 365 -0.25 -0.09 1.66
N HIS A 366 -0.51 -1.07 0.80
CA HIS A 366 -1.22 -2.29 1.14
C HIS A 366 -0.26 -3.47 1.12
N THR A 367 -0.21 -4.19 2.21
CA THR A 367 0.62 -5.39 2.36
C THR A 367 -0.19 -6.67 2.19
N VAL A 368 -1.53 -6.56 2.16
CA VAL A 368 -2.45 -7.62 1.74
C VAL A 368 -3.56 -7.00 0.90
N TRP A 369 -3.88 -7.61 -0.23
CA TRP A 369 -5.03 -7.27 -1.08
C TRP A 369 -5.43 -8.48 -1.92
N ILE A 370 -6.61 -8.43 -2.50
CA ILE A 370 -7.04 -9.34 -3.55
C ILE A 370 -6.80 -8.63 -4.88
N ASP A 371 -6.11 -9.28 -5.81
CA ASP A 371 -5.85 -8.73 -7.14
C ASP A 371 -7.06 -8.87 -8.08
N ASP A 372 -6.91 -8.40 -9.32
CA ASP A 372 -7.99 -8.41 -10.32
C ASP A 372 -8.40 -9.84 -10.74
N GLU A 373 -7.53 -10.83 -10.53
CA GLU A 373 -7.76 -12.25 -10.78
C GLU A 373 -8.43 -12.96 -9.58
N GLY A 374 -8.67 -12.24 -8.48
CA GLY A 374 -9.24 -12.80 -7.24
C GLY A 374 -8.23 -13.52 -6.36
N ILE A 375 -6.94 -13.34 -6.62
CA ILE A 375 -5.86 -14.00 -5.89
C ILE A 375 -5.37 -13.11 -4.75
N VAL A 376 -5.31 -13.68 -3.54
CA VAL A 376 -4.76 -12.95 -2.40
C VAL A 376 -3.25 -12.76 -2.54
N GLN A 377 -2.82 -11.53 -2.33
CA GLN A 377 -1.43 -11.11 -2.39
C GLN A 377 -0.94 -10.65 -1.02
N PHE A 378 0.27 -11.07 -0.65
CA PHE A 378 0.95 -10.67 0.58
C PHE A 378 2.29 -10.01 0.25
N ARG A 379 2.62 -8.93 0.95
CA ARG A 379 3.92 -8.27 0.81
C ARG A 379 4.52 -7.96 2.17
N HIS A 380 5.82 -7.86 2.17
CA HIS A 380 6.56 -7.45 3.35
C HIS A 380 6.33 -5.97 3.66
N ASP A 381 6.22 -5.62 4.95
CA ASP A 381 6.07 -4.24 5.44
C ASP A 381 7.43 -3.51 5.40
N ILE A 382 7.85 -3.09 4.19
CA ILE A 382 9.20 -2.52 3.93
C ILE A 382 9.49 -1.23 4.69
N TYR A 383 8.46 -0.46 5.07
CA TYR A 383 8.61 0.78 5.83
C TYR A 383 8.23 0.63 7.31
N GLY A 384 7.77 -0.54 7.73
CA GLY A 384 7.31 -0.81 9.08
C GLY A 384 6.03 -0.04 9.43
N TYR A 385 5.18 0.27 8.44
CA TYR A 385 3.97 1.06 8.66
C TYR A 385 2.86 0.27 9.34
N GLU A 386 2.74 -1.04 9.11
CA GLU A 386 1.76 -1.86 9.83
C GLU A 386 1.97 -1.82 11.34
N LYS A 387 3.23 -1.87 11.80
CA LYS A 387 3.53 -1.75 13.22
C LYS A 387 3.29 -0.33 13.75
N LYS A 388 3.61 0.69 12.95
CA LYS A 388 3.57 2.10 13.38
C LYS A 388 2.17 2.70 13.39
N LEU A 389 1.35 2.35 12.38
CA LEU A 389 -0.01 2.88 12.26
C LEU A 389 -0.97 2.25 13.26
N PHE A 390 -0.72 0.99 13.65
CA PHE A 390 -1.61 0.20 14.51
C PHE A 390 -1.04 -0.04 15.92
N SER A 391 -0.02 0.76 16.32
CA SER A 391 0.55 0.75 17.66
C SER A 391 -0.20 1.66 18.62
#